data_a2b213565db71915fad581d5a4abbf3d
#
_entry.id   a2b213565db71915fad581d5a4abbf3d
#
_cell.length_a   1.000
_cell.length_b   1.000
_cell.length_c   1.000
_cell.angle_alpha   90.00
_cell.angle_beta   90.00
_cell.angle_gamma   90.00
#
_symmetry.space_group_name_H-M   'P 1'
#
loop_
_entity.id
_entity.type
_entity.pdbx_description
1 polymer ?
#
loop_
_entity_poly.entity_id
_entity_poly.type
_entity_poly.pdbx_seq_one_letter_code
_entity_poly.pdbx_strand_id
1 'polypeptide(L)'
;MDQMRGHLELGYPNEACGALIGRVDAVDHEVIEFRGMRNIITDRPWDRYALDPLEQLRVQKDAESRGLEIIGFAHSHPDHPPVPSRFDADHAWSFYSYVVASVQNGVLREARSWRLDDAKAFQEEPLRVDEGAASS
;
A
#
# COMPACT_ATOMS: atom_id res chain seq x y z
N MET A 1 8.26 -3.58 6.94
CA MET A 1 7.53 -2.48 7.63
C MET A 1 8.35 -1.19 7.69
N ASP A 2 9.62 -1.25 8.01
CA ASP A 2 10.44 -0.03 8.17
C ASP A 2 10.59 0.77 6.89
N GLN A 3 10.76 0.12 5.74
CA GLN A 3 10.83 0.81 4.46
C GLN A 3 9.52 1.52 4.13
N MET A 4 8.39 0.83 4.38
CA MET A 4 7.06 1.41 4.15
C MET A 4 6.84 2.60 5.07
N ARG A 5 7.13 2.45 6.37
CA ARG A 5 7.00 3.53 7.35
C ARG A 5 7.79 4.76 6.93
N GLY A 6 9.07 4.57 6.60
CA GLY A 6 9.93 5.68 6.22
C GLY A 6 9.44 6.44 5.00
N HIS A 7 9.03 5.70 3.97
CA HIS A 7 8.52 6.31 2.75
C HIS A 7 7.22 7.08 2.98
N LEU A 8 6.28 6.47 3.72
CA LEU A 8 4.97 7.08 3.96
C LEU A 8 5.09 8.30 4.88
N GLU A 9 5.96 8.24 5.90
CA GLU A 9 6.18 9.40 6.76
C GLU A 9 6.85 10.55 6.03
N LEU A 10 7.80 10.24 5.15
CA LEU A 10 8.53 11.25 4.40
C LEU A 10 7.63 12.04 3.45
N GLY A 11 6.55 11.43 2.96
CA GLY A 11 5.62 12.09 2.05
C GLY A 11 4.68 13.08 2.73
N TYR A 12 4.53 13.01 4.06
CA TYR A 12 3.64 13.91 4.78
C TYR A 12 3.98 15.39 4.47
N PRO A 13 3.01 16.28 4.22
CA PRO A 13 1.56 16.17 4.47
C PRO A 13 0.74 15.63 3.28
N ASN A 14 1.37 15.11 2.26
CA ASN A 14 0.69 14.53 1.11
C ASN A 14 0.56 13.01 1.28
N GLU A 15 -0.38 12.42 0.56
CA GLU A 15 -0.46 10.96 0.48
C GLU A 15 0.77 10.44 -0.24
N ALA A 16 1.40 9.44 0.35
CA ALA A 16 2.50 8.71 -0.25
C ALA A 16 2.03 7.27 -0.51
N CYS A 17 2.65 6.61 -1.46
CA CYS A 17 2.18 5.31 -1.90
C CYS A 17 3.32 4.42 -2.36
N GLY A 18 3.04 3.14 -2.53
CA GLY A 18 4.00 2.19 -3.05
C GLY A 18 3.39 0.82 -3.24
N ALA A 19 4.19 -0.08 -3.78
CA ALA A 19 3.79 -1.45 -4.08
C ALA A 19 4.25 -2.41 -2.98
N LEU A 20 3.39 -3.37 -2.69
CA LEU A 20 3.71 -4.50 -1.82
C LEU A 20 4.07 -5.68 -2.73
N ILE A 21 5.30 -6.17 -2.60
CA ILE A 21 5.85 -7.21 -3.46
C ILE A 21 6.05 -8.45 -2.63
N GLY A 22 5.61 -9.60 -3.13
CA GLY A 22 5.75 -10.83 -2.38
C GLY A 22 5.14 -12.01 -3.08
N ARG A 23 4.52 -12.91 -2.31
CA ARG A 23 3.92 -14.14 -2.79
C ARG A 23 2.51 -14.28 -2.28
N VAL A 24 1.69 -14.94 -3.07
CA VAL A 24 0.35 -15.37 -2.65
C VAL A 24 0.42 -16.85 -2.30
N ASP A 25 -0.01 -17.20 -1.09
CA ASP A 25 -0.09 -18.57 -0.62
C ASP A 25 -1.54 -18.86 -0.23
N ALA A 26 -2.19 -19.74 -0.97
CA ALA A 26 -3.57 -20.16 -0.78
C ALA A 26 -4.52 -18.99 -0.53
N VAL A 27 -4.56 -18.47 0.70
CA VAL A 27 -5.43 -17.35 1.10
C VAL A 27 -4.64 -16.14 1.59
N ASP A 28 -3.35 -16.28 1.84
CA ASP A 28 -2.53 -15.24 2.45
C ASP A 28 -1.67 -14.53 1.42
N HIS A 29 -1.47 -13.24 1.64
CA HIS A 29 -0.50 -12.43 0.91
C HIS A 29 0.71 -12.20 1.82
N GLU A 30 1.87 -12.73 1.42
CA GLU A 30 3.11 -12.56 2.16
C GLU A 30 3.93 -11.44 1.52
N VAL A 31 4.05 -10.31 2.20
CA VAL A 31 4.84 -9.18 1.72
C VAL A 31 6.31 -9.40 2.07
N ILE A 32 7.16 -9.41 1.05
CA ILE A 32 8.61 -9.57 1.20
C ILE A 32 9.31 -8.22 1.05
N GLU A 33 8.80 -7.35 0.19
CA GLU A 33 9.41 -6.05 -0.09
C GLU A 33 8.34 -4.99 -0.27
N PHE A 34 8.63 -3.78 0.22
CA PHE A 34 7.86 -2.59 -0.12
C PHE A 34 8.69 -1.73 -1.07
N ARG A 35 8.07 -1.28 -2.16
CA ARG A 35 8.71 -0.37 -3.09
C ARG A 35 7.94 0.94 -3.14
N GLY A 36 8.55 2.02 -2.66
CA GLY A 36 7.96 3.35 -2.74
C GLY A 36 7.77 3.79 -4.19
N MET A 37 6.63 4.42 -4.46
CA MET A 37 6.31 4.92 -5.79
C MET A 37 5.86 6.36 -5.68
N ARG A 38 5.89 7.08 -6.82
CA ARG A 38 5.51 8.48 -6.83
C ARG A 38 4.00 8.62 -6.91
N ASN A 39 3.46 9.57 -6.13
CA ASN A 39 2.06 9.98 -6.28
C ASN A 39 1.99 11.01 -7.42
N ILE A 40 1.30 10.68 -8.50
CA ILE A 40 1.22 11.55 -9.68
C ILE A 40 0.06 12.54 -9.61
N ILE A 41 -0.75 12.52 -8.55
CA ILE A 41 -1.79 13.52 -8.34
C ILE A 41 -1.14 14.83 -7.89
N THR A 42 -1.42 15.92 -8.60
CA THR A 42 -0.83 17.23 -8.31
C THR A 42 -1.83 18.26 -7.77
N ASP A 43 -3.12 18.05 -8.00
CA ASP A 43 -4.16 19.02 -7.57
C ASP A 43 -4.63 18.77 -6.14
N ARG A 44 -4.68 17.52 -5.69
CA ARG A 44 -5.08 17.16 -4.33
C ARG A 44 -4.21 16.04 -3.76
N PRO A 45 -2.87 16.23 -3.71
CA PRO A 45 -1.98 15.16 -3.23
C PRO A 45 -2.12 14.87 -1.75
N TRP A 46 -2.78 15.76 -0.99
CA TRP A 46 -2.96 15.57 0.45
C TRP A 46 -4.09 14.60 0.81
N ASP A 47 -5.02 14.31 -0.13
CA ASP A 47 -6.12 13.37 0.13
C ASP A 47 -6.41 12.43 -1.04
N ARG A 48 -5.55 12.40 -2.04
CA ARG A 48 -5.67 11.49 -3.18
C ARG A 48 -4.31 11.04 -3.65
N TYR A 49 -4.25 9.82 -4.19
CA TYR A 49 -3.05 9.35 -4.85
C TYR A 49 -3.41 8.58 -6.12
N ALA A 50 -2.45 8.52 -7.03
CA ALA A 50 -2.52 7.65 -8.19
C ALA A 50 -1.10 7.24 -8.56
N LEU A 51 -0.97 6.02 -9.10
CA LEU A 51 0.32 5.49 -9.51
C LEU A 51 0.55 5.74 -11.00
N ASP A 52 1.81 5.97 -11.37
CA ASP A 52 2.19 6.06 -12.77
C ASP A 52 2.15 4.64 -13.37
N PRO A 53 1.33 4.40 -14.41
CA PRO A 53 1.23 3.07 -15.00
C PRO A 53 2.56 2.52 -15.52
N LEU A 54 3.45 3.35 -16.01
CA LEU A 54 4.76 2.90 -16.49
C LEU A 54 5.66 2.50 -15.34
N GLU A 55 5.64 3.25 -14.25
CA GLU A 55 6.38 2.89 -13.05
C GLU A 55 5.87 1.58 -12.47
N GLN A 56 4.54 1.42 -12.40
CA GLN A 56 3.94 0.19 -11.92
C GLN A 56 4.36 -1.01 -12.77
N LEU A 57 4.38 -0.86 -14.09
CA LEU A 57 4.81 -1.92 -14.98
C LEU A 57 6.26 -2.31 -14.76
N ARG A 58 7.15 -1.35 -14.55
CA ARG A 58 8.57 -1.61 -14.27
C ARG A 58 8.75 -2.37 -12.96
N VAL A 59 8.01 -1.96 -11.93
CA VAL A 59 8.05 -2.63 -10.62
C VAL A 59 7.55 -4.07 -10.75
N GLN A 60 6.46 -4.28 -11.49
CA GLN A 60 5.91 -5.60 -11.72
C GLN A 60 6.90 -6.52 -12.44
N LYS A 61 7.53 -6.02 -13.51
CA LYS A 61 8.51 -6.81 -14.27
C LYS A 61 9.73 -7.16 -13.43
N ASP A 62 10.22 -6.22 -12.63
CA ASP A 62 11.34 -6.48 -11.73
C ASP A 62 10.97 -7.56 -10.71
N ALA A 63 9.78 -7.48 -10.12
CA ALA A 63 9.31 -8.48 -9.17
C ALA A 63 9.24 -9.86 -9.83
N GLU A 64 8.64 -9.94 -11.01
CA GLU A 64 8.50 -11.20 -11.75
C GLU A 64 9.85 -11.82 -12.08
N SER A 65 10.84 -11.00 -12.40
CA SER A 65 12.20 -11.49 -12.70
C SER A 65 12.87 -12.16 -11.48
N ARG A 66 12.37 -11.90 -10.29
CA ARG A 66 12.87 -12.48 -9.03
C ARG A 66 11.93 -13.55 -8.47
N GLY A 67 10.94 -14.00 -9.26
CA GLY A 67 9.96 -15.00 -8.82
C GLY A 67 8.93 -14.44 -7.85
N LEU A 68 8.72 -13.14 -7.84
CA LEU A 68 7.77 -12.45 -6.97
C LEU A 68 6.72 -11.77 -7.82
N GLU A 69 5.74 -11.13 -7.16
CA GLU A 69 4.70 -10.37 -7.86
C GLU A 69 4.22 -9.22 -6.99
N ILE A 70 3.57 -8.23 -7.61
CA ILE A 70 2.85 -7.22 -6.85
C ILE A 70 1.60 -7.86 -6.30
N ILE A 71 1.44 -7.86 -4.98
CA ILE A 71 0.30 -8.46 -4.29
C ILE A 71 -0.59 -7.43 -3.63
N GLY A 72 -0.19 -6.17 -3.65
CA GLY A 72 -0.98 -5.09 -3.08
C GLY A 72 -0.28 -3.76 -3.18
N PHE A 73 -0.92 -2.78 -2.59
CA PHE A 73 -0.41 -1.41 -2.56
C PHE A 73 -0.61 -0.84 -1.17
N ALA A 74 0.25 0.10 -0.79
CA ALA A 74 0.12 0.82 0.46
C ALA A 74 0.06 2.32 0.17
N HIS A 75 -0.74 3.04 0.95
CA HIS A 75 -0.73 4.50 0.90
C HIS A 75 -1.02 5.07 2.28
N SER A 76 -0.65 6.33 2.45
CA SER A 76 -0.88 7.04 3.71
C SER A 76 -2.13 7.89 3.63
N HIS A 77 -2.79 8.04 4.80
CA HIS A 77 -3.84 9.03 5.01
C HIS A 77 -3.29 10.08 6.00
N PRO A 78 -2.81 11.22 5.50
CA PRO A 78 -2.28 12.28 6.39
C PRO A 78 -3.37 12.80 7.33
N ASP A 79 -3.15 12.64 8.64
CA ASP A 79 -4.02 13.11 9.70
C ASP A 79 -5.45 12.55 9.67
N HIS A 80 -5.65 11.40 9.01
CA HIS A 80 -6.94 10.71 8.93
C HIS A 80 -6.79 9.24 9.33
N PRO A 81 -7.90 8.57 9.69
CA PRO A 81 -7.86 7.15 10.07
C PRO A 81 -7.40 6.23 8.94
N PRO A 82 -6.89 5.03 9.25
CA PRO A 82 -6.41 4.07 8.25
C PRO A 82 -7.56 3.28 7.60
N VAL A 83 -8.57 3.99 7.12
CA VAL A 83 -9.77 3.43 6.48
C VAL A 83 -9.84 3.95 5.04
N PRO A 84 -10.05 3.07 4.06
CA PRO A 84 -10.10 3.50 2.65
C PRO A 84 -11.19 4.54 2.42
N SER A 85 -10.88 5.52 1.56
CA SER A 85 -11.84 6.53 1.14
C SER A 85 -12.68 5.99 -0.02
N ARG A 86 -13.74 6.72 -0.39
CA ARG A 86 -14.51 6.38 -1.58
C ARG A 86 -13.64 6.46 -2.84
N PHE A 87 -12.75 7.44 -2.91
CA PHE A 87 -11.80 7.54 -4.02
C PHE A 87 -10.94 6.28 -4.11
N ASP A 88 -10.47 5.76 -2.96
CA ASP A 88 -9.69 4.52 -2.91
C ASP A 88 -10.51 3.35 -3.46
N ALA A 89 -11.77 3.22 -3.04
CA ALA A 89 -12.65 2.13 -3.49
C ALA A 89 -12.92 2.19 -4.99
N ASP A 90 -13.11 3.39 -5.53
CA ASP A 90 -13.41 3.56 -6.96
C ASP A 90 -12.23 3.17 -7.86
N HIS A 91 -11.01 3.15 -7.30
CA HIS A 91 -9.80 2.87 -8.07
C HIS A 91 -9.13 1.54 -7.68
N ALA A 92 -9.78 0.74 -6.84
CA ALA A 92 -9.21 -0.51 -6.34
C ALA A 92 -9.58 -1.72 -7.21
N TRP A 93 -8.75 -2.76 -7.11
CA TRP A 93 -8.95 -4.04 -7.75
C TRP A 93 -9.09 -5.15 -6.71
N SER A 94 -9.92 -6.16 -6.98
CA SER A 94 -10.28 -7.17 -5.99
C SER A 94 -9.15 -8.12 -5.59
N PHE A 95 -8.13 -8.28 -6.43
CA PHE A 95 -7.02 -9.18 -6.14
C PHE A 95 -6.08 -8.65 -5.06
N TYR A 96 -5.85 -7.34 -5.06
CA TYR A 96 -4.77 -6.74 -4.27
C TYR A 96 -5.16 -6.50 -2.81
N SER A 97 -4.17 -6.62 -1.93
CA SER A 97 -4.28 -6.10 -0.57
C SER A 97 -3.98 -4.61 -0.57
N TYR A 98 -4.79 -3.82 0.12
CA TYR A 98 -4.59 -2.37 0.22
C TYR A 98 -4.30 -2.03 1.68
N VAL A 99 -3.06 -1.64 1.96
CA VAL A 99 -2.67 -1.18 3.29
C VAL A 99 -2.83 0.33 3.34
N VAL A 100 -3.64 0.78 4.28
CA VAL A 100 -3.85 2.20 4.53
C VAL A 100 -3.21 2.55 5.86
N ALA A 101 -2.32 3.53 5.85
CA ALA A 101 -1.56 3.92 7.04
C ALA A 101 -1.95 5.34 7.46
N SER A 102 -2.34 5.49 8.72
CA SER A 102 -2.61 6.80 9.30
C SER A 102 -1.28 7.44 9.70
N VAL A 103 -0.93 8.54 9.05
CA VAL A 103 0.29 9.31 9.35
C VAL A 103 -0.14 10.64 9.96
N GLN A 104 0.06 10.79 11.27
CA GLN A 104 -0.38 11.95 12.03
C GLN A 104 0.82 12.80 12.41
N ASN A 105 0.81 14.06 11.99
CA ASN A 105 1.93 14.99 12.21
C ASN A 105 3.27 14.38 11.76
N GLY A 106 3.27 13.65 10.64
CA GLY A 106 4.47 13.05 10.08
C GLY A 106 4.88 11.72 10.70
N VAL A 107 4.08 11.15 11.61
CA VAL A 107 4.38 9.87 12.28
C VAL A 107 3.31 8.84 11.96
N LEU A 108 3.73 7.68 11.49
CA LEU A 108 2.82 6.55 11.23
C LEU A 108 2.33 6.00 12.56
N ARG A 109 1.02 6.07 12.79
CA ARG A 109 0.41 5.66 14.05
C ARG A 109 -0.27 4.31 13.96
N GLU A 110 -0.91 4.01 12.84
CA GLU A 110 -1.67 2.78 12.65
C GLU A 110 -1.73 2.43 11.18
N ALA A 111 -1.72 1.13 10.86
CA ALA A 111 -1.91 0.65 9.50
C ALA A 111 -2.90 -0.50 9.52
N ARG A 112 -3.77 -0.55 8.53
CA ARG A 112 -4.75 -1.64 8.36
C ARG A 112 -4.76 -2.09 6.92
N SER A 113 -5.04 -3.37 6.69
CA SER A 113 -5.10 -3.95 5.35
C SER A 113 -6.54 -4.25 4.97
N TRP A 114 -6.87 -4.02 3.72
CA TRP A 114 -8.22 -4.13 3.20
C TRP A 114 -8.22 -4.87 1.86
N ARG A 115 -9.30 -5.60 1.60
CA ARG A 115 -9.57 -6.24 0.30
C ARG A 115 -10.91 -5.80 -0.23
N LEU A 116 -10.97 -5.55 -1.54
CA LEU A 116 -12.23 -5.22 -2.20
C LEU A 116 -12.99 -6.51 -2.47
N ASP A 117 -14.25 -6.58 -2.04
CA ASP A 117 -15.10 -7.74 -2.30
C ASP A 117 -15.80 -7.63 -3.66
N ASP A 118 -16.62 -8.63 -4.01
CA ASP A 118 -17.31 -8.65 -5.29
C ASP A 118 -18.35 -7.53 -5.44
N ALA A 119 -18.83 -7.00 -4.34
CA ALA A 119 -19.76 -5.86 -4.34
C ALA A 119 -19.02 -4.52 -4.38
N LYS A 120 -17.70 -4.54 -4.54
CA LYS A 120 -16.83 -3.36 -4.57
C LYS A 120 -16.82 -2.60 -3.24
N ALA A 121 -16.98 -3.32 -2.13
CA ALA A 121 -16.83 -2.79 -0.80
C ALA A 121 -15.56 -3.35 -0.17
N PHE A 122 -14.83 -2.50 0.56
CA PHE A 122 -13.63 -2.95 1.26
C PHE A 122 -14.01 -3.72 2.53
N GLN A 123 -13.33 -4.86 2.71
CA GLN A 123 -13.41 -5.65 3.93
C GLN A 123 -12.03 -5.69 4.56
N GLU A 124 -11.96 -5.42 5.85
CA GLU A 124 -10.68 -5.47 6.55
C GLU A 124 -10.18 -6.90 6.66
N GLU A 125 -8.88 -7.10 6.41
CA GLU A 125 -8.21 -8.38 6.60
C GLU A 125 -7.13 -8.22 7.67
N PRO A 126 -6.77 -9.30 8.38
CA PRO A 126 -5.71 -9.22 9.38
C PRO A 126 -4.38 -8.80 8.76
N LEU A 127 -3.68 -7.89 9.45
CA LEU A 127 -2.33 -7.46 9.07
C LEU A 127 -1.39 -7.83 10.22
N ARG A 128 -0.42 -8.70 9.92
CA ARG A 128 0.59 -9.09 10.89
C ARG A 128 1.96 -8.70 10.40
N VAL A 129 2.79 -8.24 11.31
CA VAL A 129 4.19 -7.91 11.03
C VAL A 129 5.05 -9.01 11.64
N ASP A 130 5.80 -9.71 10.79
CA ASP A 130 6.74 -10.74 11.25
C ASP A 130 8.10 -10.08 11.51
N GLU A 131 8.30 -9.62 12.74
CA GLU A 131 9.52 -8.91 13.11
C GLU A 131 10.73 -9.83 13.14
N GLY A 132 10.52 -11.11 13.39
CA GLY A 132 11.61 -12.08 13.33
C GLY A 132 12.16 -12.21 11.92
N ALA A 133 11.28 -12.27 10.91
CA ALA A 133 11.70 -12.31 9.51
C ALA A 133 12.32 -10.99 9.07
N ALA A 134 11.80 -9.87 9.56
CA ALA A 134 12.29 -8.55 9.20
C ALA A 134 13.70 -8.30 9.72
N SER A 135 14.07 -8.93 10.81
CA SER A 135 15.38 -8.76 11.42
C SER A 135 16.46 -9.65 10.80
N SER A 136 16.09 -10.56 9.96
CA SER A 136 17.03 -11.52 9.37
C SER A 136 17.67 -11.01 8.09
#